data_fdab4387fe14ac7a4b277b2ffd692039
#
_entry.id   fdab4387fe14ac7a4b277b2ffd692039
#
_cell.length_a   1.000
_cell.length_b   1.000
_cell.length_c   1.000
_cell.angle_alpha   90.00
_cell.angle_beta   90.00
_cell.angle_gamma   90.00
#
_symmetry.space_group_name_H-M   'P 1'
#
loop_
_entity.id
_entity.type
_entity.pdbx_description
1 polymer ?
#
loop_
_entity_poly.entity_id
_entity_poly.type
_entity_poly.pdbx_seq_one_letter_code
_entity_poly.pdbx_strand_id
1 'polypeptide(L)'
;KIKKIHQCAVVEMGMNREGEIRYLSEIAKPDIAVITNIAEAHIEFFGSKKGIAKAKSEIFEGLKKNGIAVINRDDEFYSLLKKAARNKKIITFGLNTKSDVSLKKIIREIAQIKTPKGQLDIKIKLKGEHNLKNALAAIAVGIAMKIPLETIKKGIEAIKPVHGRLEF
;
A
#
# COMPACT_ATOMS: atom_id res chain seq x y z
N LYS A 1 -15.48 -12.17 11.67
CA LYS A 1 -16.74 -11.49 11.30
C LYS A 1 -16.66 -10.02 11.66
N ILE A 2 -17.06 -9.13 10.75
CA ILE A 2 -17.15 -7.68 11.01
C ILE A 2 -18.33 -7.43 11.94
N LYS A 3 -18.11 -6.61 13.00
CA LYS A 3 -19.13 -6.22 13.98
C LYS A 3 -19.32 -4.70 13.95
N LYS A 4 -20.43 -4.19 14.48
CA LYS A 4 -20.73 -2.74 14.53
C LYS A 4 -19.70 -1.88 15.28
N ILE A 5 -18.91 -2.48 16.17
CA ILE A 5 -17.83 -1.81 16.91
C ILE A 5 -16.56 -1.58 16.07
N HIS A 6 -16.40 -2.25 14.93
CA HIS A 6 -15.24 -2.07 14.08
C HIS A 6 -15.34 -0.77 13.28
N GLN A 7 -14.32 0.05 13.36
CA GLN A 7 -14.26 1.35 12.66
C GLN A 7 -13.64 1.23 11.28
N CYS A 8 -12.80 0.21 11.05
CA CYS A 8 -12.19 -0.08 9.75
C CYS A 8 -12.02 -1.58 9.56
N ALA A 9 -11.90 -1.99 8.31
CA ALA A 9 -11.53 -3.33 7.91
C ALA A 9 -10.39 -3.25 6.89
N VAL A 10 -9.39 -4.11 7.07
CA VAL A 10 -8.32 -4.31 6.08
C VAL A 10 -8.51 -5.69 5.49
N VAL A 11 -8.67 -5.74 4.17
CA VAL A 11 -8.94 -6.98 3.44
C VAL A 11 -7.81 -7.22 2.44
N GLU A 12 -7.11 -8.35 2.56
CA GLU A 12 -6.16 -8.79 1.56
C GLU A 12 -6.91 -9.53 0.45
N MET A 13 -6.59 -9.19 -0.81
CA MET A 13 -7.17 -9.82 -1.99
C MET A 13 -6.07 -10.51 -2.78
N GLY A 14 -6.22 -11.81 -3.00
CA GLY A 14 -5.37 -12.62 -3.86
C GLY A 14 -6.06 -12.96 -5.18
N MET A 15 -5.28 -13.45 -6.15
CA MET A 15 -5.81 -13.84 -7.46
C MET A 15 -4.97 -14.95 -8.08
N ASN A 16 -5.64 -15.83 -8.81
CA ASN A 16 -5.04 -16.80 -9.73
C ASN A 16 -5.52 -16.59 -11.18
N ARG A 17 -6.56 -15.77 -11.40
CA ARG A 17 -7.14 -15.48 -12.72
C ARG A 17 -7.49 -13.99 -12.84
N GLU A 18 -7.53 -13.51 -14.09
CA GLU A 18 -8.09 -12.19 -14.39
C GLU A 18 -9.57 -12.12 -13.97
N GLY A 19 -10.00 -10.95 -13.47
CA GLY A 19 -11.36 -10.70 -12.99
C GLY A 19 -11.60 -11.05 -11.52
N GLU A 20 -10.75 -11.85 -10.87
CA GLU A 20 -10.95 -12.21 -9.46
C GLU A 20 -10.80 -11.00 -8.52
N ILE A 21 -9.79 -10.15 -8.75
CA ILE A 21 -9.61 -8.92 -7.96
C ILE A 21 -10.77 -7.93 -8.22
N ARG A 22 -11.25 -7.84 -9.45
CA ARG A 22 -12.45 -7.05 -9.78
C ARG A 22 -13.64 -7.51 -8.95
N TYR A 23 -13.96 -8.80 -9.04
CA TYR A 23 -15.07 -9.40 -8.31
C TYR A 23 -14.98 -9.15 -6.79
N LEU A 24 -13.80 -9.39 -6.18
CA LEU A 24 -13.58 -9.17 -4.75
C LEU A 24 -13.71 -7.69 -4.38
N SER A 25 -13.17 -6.79 -5.20
CA SER A 25 -13.22 -5.36 -4.95
C SER A 25 -14.63 -4.77 -5.12
N GLU A 26 -15.42 -5.31 -6.03
CA GLU A 26 -16.84 -4.94 -6.21
C GLU A 26 -17.71 -5.35 -5.01
N ILE A 27 -17.39 -6.48 -4.37
CA ILE A 27 -18.04 -6.90 -3.12
C ILE A 27 -17.61 -6.01 -1.96
N ALA A 28 -16.29 -5.79 -1.82
CA ALA A 28 -15.73 -5.04 -0.69
C ALA A 28 -16.02 -3.55 -0.77
N LYS A 29 -16.14 -2.98 -1.98
CA LYS A 29 -16.33 -1.54 -2.26
C LYS A 29 -15.41 -0.67 -1.40
N PRO A 30 -14.07 -0.83 -1.54
CA PRO A 30 -13.13 -0.20 -0.63
C PRO A 30 -13.18 1.34 -0.72
N ASP A 31 -12.90 2.00 0.39
CA ASP A 31 -12.63 3.44 0.44
C ASP A 31 -11.19 3.74 0.01
N ILE A 32 -10.28 2.80 0.26
CA ILE A 32 -8.86 2.90 -0.10
C ILE A 32 -8.42 1.57 -0.68
N ALA A 33 -7.79 1.61 -1.85
CA ALA A 33 -7.17 0.45 -2.48
C ALA A 33 -5.65 0.64 -2.54
N VAL A 34 -4.91 -0.40 -2.16
CA VAL A 34 -3.44 -0.35 -2.07
C VAL A 34 -2.84 -1.44 -2.94
N ILE A 35 -1.87 -1.07 -3.77
CA ILE A 35 -0.98 -2.02 -4.45
C ILE A 35 0.43 -1.76 -3.95
N THR A 36 0.96 -2.71 -3.18
CA THR A 36 2.29 -2.58 -2.56
C THR A 36 3.42 -2.80 -3.55
N ASN A 37 3.32 -3.83 -4.37
CA ASN A 37 4.28 -4.16 -5.42
C ASN A 37 3.67 -5.11 -6.45
N ILE A 38 4.34 -5.21 -7.61
CA ILE A 38 4.12 -6.23 -8.62
C ILE A 38 5.33 -7.17 -8.59
N ALA A 39 5.12 -8.38 -8.09
CA ALA A 39 6.14 -9.43 -8.04
C ALA A 39 5.76 -10.59 -8.99
N GLU A 40 6.70 -11.50 -9.22
CA GLU A 40 6.53 -12.65 -10.14
C GLU A 40 5.64 -13.77 -9.57
N ALA A 41 4.96 -13.53 -8.44
CA ALA A 41 4.03 -14.51 -7.88
C ALA A 41 2.93 -14.83 -8.90
N HIS A 42 2.66 -16.13 -9.10
CA HIS A 42 1.61 -16.63 -10.02
C HIS A 42 1.85 -16.32 -11.52
N ILE A 43 3.12 -16.16 -11.94
CA ILE A 43 3.45 -15.82 -13.32
C ILE A 43 2.94 -16.86 -14.33
N GLU A 44 2.84 -18.13 -13.93
CA GLU A 44 2.29 -19.22 -14.72
C GLU A 44 0.84 -19.00 -15.14
N PHE A 45 0.05 -18.27 -14.35
CA PHE A 45 -1.36 -17.97 -14.65
C PHE A 45 -1.54 -16.71 -15.51
N PHE A 46 -0.59 -15.77 -15.46
CA PHE A 46 -0.71 -14.46 -16.11
C PHE A 46 0.26 -14.26 -17.28
N GLY A 47 1.15 -15.22 -17.52
CA GLY A 47 2.11 -15.22 -18.61
C GLY A 47 3.21 -14.14 -18.53
N SER A 48 3.02 -13.09 -17.72
CA SER A 48 3.99 -12.00 -17.56
C SER A 48 3.70 -11.16 -16.32
N LYS A 49 4.72 -10.45 -15.80
CA LYS A 49 4.54 -9.41 -14.78
C LYS A 49 3.52 -8.34 -15.21
N LYS A 50 3.49 -7.99 -16.49
CA LYS A 50 2.50 -7.04 -17.02
C LYS A 50 1.08 -7.56 -16.90
N GLY A 51 0.86 -8.86 -17.11
CA GLY A 51 -0.43 -9.53 -16.87
C GLY A 51 -0.83 -9.42 -15.40
N ILE A 52 0.11 -9.73 -14.47
CA ILE A 52 -0.10 -9.58 -13.02
C ILE A 52 -0.45 -8.13 -12.67
N ALA A 53 0.28 -7.14 -13.22
CA ALA A 53 0.00 -5.73 -12.99
C ALA A 53 -1.40 -5.31 -13.44
N LYS A 54 -1.85 -5.80 -14.60
CA LYS A 54 -3.21 -5.57 -15.10
C LYS A 54 -4.25 -6.17 -14.16
N ALA A 55 -4.11 -7.46 -13.80
CA ALA A 55 -5.05 -8.13 -12.92
C ALA A 55 -5.10 -7.48 -11.52
N LYS A 56 -3.96 -7.12 -10.91
CA LYS A 56 -3.96 -6.38 -9.64
C LYS A 56 -4.61 -5.00 -9.78
N SER A 57 -4.47 -4.32 -10.92
CA SER A 57 -5.05 -2.99 -11.13
C SER A 57 -6.59 -2.99 -11.16
N GLU A 58 -7.23 -4.14 -11.35
CA GLU A 58 -8.68 -4.30 -11.28
C GLU A 58 -9.27 -3.86 -9.93
N ILE A 59 -8.46 -3.85 -8.86
CA ILE A 59 -8.88 -3.36 -7.53
C ILE A 59 -9.41 -1.91 -7.58
N PHE A 60 -8.96 -1.12 -8.54
CA PHE A 60 -9.41 0.27 -8.69
C PHE A 60 -10.79 0.38 -9.32
N GLU A 61 -11.31 -0.66 -9.96
CA GLU A 61 -12.64 -0.70 -10.54
C GLU A 61 -13.72 -0.73 -9.43
N GLY A 62 -13.51 -1.58 -8.39
CA GLY A 62 -14.40 -1.63 -7.23
C GLY A 62 -14.23 -0.50 -6.22
N LEU A 63 -13.17 0.33 -6.37
CA LEU A 63 -12.93 1.46 -5.49
C LEU A 63 -14.06 2.50 -5.59
N LYS A 64 -14.62 2.92 -4.45
CA LYS A 64 -15.71 3.92 -4.41
C LYS A 64 -15.39 5.17 -5.23
N LYS A 65 -16.43 5.91 -5.66
CA LYS A 65 -16.27 7.11 -6.50
C LYS A 65 -15.27 8.12 -5.93
N ASN A 66 -15.31 8.37 -4.62
CA ASN A 66 -14.41 9.27 -3.91
C ASN A 66 -13.25 8.51 -3.23
N GLY A 67 -13.04 7.26 -3.59
CA GLY A 67 -11.99 6.42 -3.02
C GLY A 67 -10.61 6.84 -3.44
N ILE A 68 -9.61 6.40 -2.69
CA ILE A 68 -8.21 6.77 -2.86
C ILE A 68 -7.40 5.54 -3.27
N ALA A 69 -6.65 5.66 -4.36
CA ALA A 69 -5.67 4.67 -4.79
C ALA A 69 -4.32 4.98 -4.16
N VAL A 70 -3.72 4.02 -3.46
CA VAL A 70 -2.39 4.12 -2.89
C VAL A 70 -1.44 3.24 -3.71
N ILE A 71 -0.46 3.85 -4.36
CA ILE A 71 0.36 3.20 -5.39
C ILE A 71 1.85 3.38 -5.09
N ASN A 72 2.61 2.28 -5.20
CA ASN A 72 4.06 2.32 -5.14
C ASN A 72 4.62 3.02 -6.38
N ARG A 73 5.34 4.14 -6.19
CA ARG A 73 5.93 4.90 -7.29
C ARG A 73 7.25 4.31 -7.79
N ASP A 74 7.90 3.48 -6.99
CA ASP A 74 9.15 2.81 -7.34
C ASP A 74 8.90 1.51 -8.13
N ASP A 75 7.64 1.09 -8.29
CA ASP A 75 7.29 -0.10 -9.05
C ASP A 75 7.45 0.13 -10.56
N GLU A 76 8.03 -0.83 -11.27
CA GLU A 76 8.21 -0.76 -12.72
C GLU A 76 6.90 -0.55 -13.50
N PHE A 77 5.78 -1.01 -12.94
CA PHE A 77 4.44 -0.85 -13.51
C PHE A 77 3.67 0.37 -12.98
N TYR A 78 4.34 1.29 -12.27
CA TYR A 78 3.70 2.50 -11.75
C TYR A 78 2.85 3.24 -12.78
N SER A 79 3.37 3.42 -14.01
CA SER A 79 2.66 4.13 -15.07
C SER A 79 1.36 3.43 -15.49
N LEU A 80 1.35 2.09 -15.53
CA LEU A 80 0.16 1.27 -15.79
C LEU A 80 -0.85 1.43 -14.66
N LEU A 81 -0.41 1.28 -13.41
CA LEU A 81 -1.26 1.38 -12.22
C LEU A 81 -1.87 2.78 -12.10
N LYS A 82 -1.07 3.82 -12.33
CA LYS A 82 -1.54 5.22 -12.37
C LYS A 82 -2.62 5.44 -13.45
N LYS A 83 -2.41 4.87 -14.64
CA LYS A 83 -3.41 4.94 -15.73
C LYS A 83 -4.71 4.23 -15.36
N ALA A 84 -4.63 3.06 -14.72
CA ALA A 84 -5.81 2.33 -14.24
C ALA A 84 -6.59 3.11 -13.17
N ALA A 85 -5.89 3.83 -12.29
CA ALA A 85 -6.48 4.64 -11.22
C ALA A 85 -6.82 6.10 -11.65
N ARG A 86 -6.78 6.45 -12.94
CA ARG A 86 -6.86 7.84 -13.45
C ARG A 86 -8.07 8.65 -12.97
N ASN A 87 -9.18 7.99 -12.67
CA ASN A 87 -10.42 8.61 -12.23
C ASN A 87 -10.55 8.67 -10.70
N LYS A 88 -9.48 8.33 -9.98
CA LYS A 88 -9.43 8.29 -8.51
C LYS A 88 -8.40 9.27 -8.00
N LYS A 89 -8.56 9.71 -6.75
CA LYS A 89 -7.48 10.40 -6.05
C LYS A 89 -6.35 9.41 -5.81
N ILE A 90 -5.12 9.83 -6.13
CA ILE A 90 -3.94 8.98 -5.97
C ILE A 90 -3.05 9.56 -4.88
N ILE A 91 -2.55 8.70 -3.99
CA ILE A 91 -1.45 8.97 -3.08
C ILE A 91 -0.34 7.98 -3.42
N THR A 92 0.84 8.48 -3.67
CA THR A 92 2.00 7.66 -4.01
C THR A 92 2.90 7.46 -2.80
N PHE A 93 3.53 6.29 -2.70
CA PHE A 93 4.58 6.03 -1.73
C PHE A 93 5.78 5.38 -2.43
N GLY A 94 6.95 5.48 -1.79
CA GLY A 94 8.18 4.86 -2.30
C GLY A 94 9.42 5.41 -1.59
N LEU A 95 10.55 4.82 -1.89
CA LEU A 95 11.85 5.31 -1.42
C LEU A 95 12.28 6.56 -2.18
N ASN A 96 11.78 6.71 -3.41
CA ASN A 96 12.08 7.85 -4.27
C ASN A 96 11.40 9.12 -3.76
N THR A 97 12.15 10.21 -3.66
CA THR A 97 11.69 11.52 -3.16
C THR A 97 10.57 12.16 -3.98
N LYS A 98 10.31 11.66 -5.19
CA LYS A 98 9.20 12.11 -6.05
C LYS A 98 7.83 11.58 -5.58
N SER A 99 7.80 10.63 -4.64
CA SER A 99 6.55 10.12 -4.06
C SER A 99 5.97 11.11 -3.05
N ASP A 100 4.64 11.06 -2.84
CA ASP A 100 3.96 11.88 -1.83
C ASP A 100 4.41 11.49 -0.42
N VAL A 101 4.56 10.19 -0.18
CA VAL A 101 5.14 9.61 1.04
C VAL A 101 6.45 8.96 0.65
N SER A 102 7.58 9.53 1.10
CA SER A 102 8.90 9.07 0.68
C SER A 102 9.93 9.11 1.80
N LEU A 103 10.90 8.21 1.71
CA LEU A 103 12.05 8.23 2.59
C LEU A 103 12.95 9.42 2.23
N LYS A 104 13.33 10.24 3.22
CA LYS A 104 14.39 11.25 3.07
C LYS A 104 15.76 10.65 3.38
N LYS A 105 15.90 10.09 4.58
CA LYS A 105 17.15 9.45 5.06
C LYS A 105 16.86 8.61 6.28
N ILE A 106 17.83 7.76 6.64
CA ILE A 106 17.83 7.01 7.90
C ILE A 106 19.03 7.47 8.72
N ILE A 107 18.80 7.82 9.99
CA ILE A 107 19.82 8.23 10.95
C ILE A 107 19.60 7.43 12.21
N ARG A 108 20.59 6.61 12.63
CA ARG A 108 20.54 5.82 13.87
C ARG A 108 19.18 5.10 14.07
N GLU A 109 18.76 4.32 13.09
CA GLU A 109 17.49 3.56 13.07
C GLU A 109 16.20 4.39 12.96
N ILE A 110 16.30 5.72 12.86
CA ILE A 110 15.16 6.60 12.64
C ILE A 110 15.05 6.90 11.16
N ALA A 111 13.96 6.48 10.55
CA ALA A 111 13.60 6.85 9.19
C ALA A 111 12.89 8.20 9.20
N GLN A 112 13.47 9.18 8.52
CA GLN A 112 12.85 10.48 8.27
C GLN A 112 12.03 10.39 7.00
N ILE A 113 10.73 10.55 7.12
CA ILE A 113 9.77 10.36 6.03
C ILE A 113 9.11 11.70 5.72
N LYS A 114 9.17 12.08 4.43
CA LYS A 114 8.40 13.18 3.88
C LYS A 114 6.96 12.73 3.67
N THR A 115 6.01 13.56 4.05
CA THR A 115 4.59 13.34 3.77
C THR A 115 3.90 14.65 3.31
N PRO A 116 2.71 14.59 2.70
CA PRO A 116 1.93 15.79 2.38
C PRO A 116 1.50 16.61 3.61
N LYS A 117 1.58 16.02 4.81
CA LYS A 117 1.22 16.68 6.08
C LYS A 117 2.43 17.13 6.91
N GLY A 118 3.65 17.02 6.37
CA GLY A 118 4.88 17.35 7.06
C GLY A 118 5.85 16.18 7.16
N GLN A 119 6.90 16.33 7.94
CA GLN A 119 7.89 15.29 8.19
C GLN A 119 7.44 14.39 9.34
N LEU A 120 7.77 13.10 9.21
CA LEU A 120 7.49 12.09 10.22
C LEU A 120 8.77 11.30 10.49
N ASP A 121 9.23 11.31 11.73
CA ASP A 121 10.42 10.58 12.16
C ASP A 121 9.98 9.32 12.92
N ILE A 122 10.31 8.13 12.37
CA ILE A 122 9.81 6.84 12.86
C ILE A 122 10.97 5.87 13.11
N LYS A 123 10.95 5.19 14.25
CA LYS A 123 11.81 4.03 14.47
C LYS A 123 11.16 2.78 13.89
N ILE A 124 11.70 2.31 12.74
CA ILE A 124 11.21 1.09 12.09
C ILE A 124 11.96 -0.11 12.66
N LYS A 125 11.25 -0.93 13.42
CA LYS A 125 11.82 -2.13 14.06
C LYS A 125 12.03 -3.29 13.11
N LEU A 126 11.27 -3.36 12.02
CA LEU A 126 11.37 -4.40 11.01
C LEU A 126 12.50 -4.07 10.04
N LYS A 127 13.52 -4.93 9.96
CA LYS A 127 14.65 -4.76 9.05
C LYS A 127 14.27 -5.10 7.61
N GLY A 128 15.01 -4.52 6.65
CA GLY A 128 14.89 -4.79 5.23
C GLY A 128 14.09 -3.73 4.46
N GLU A 129 14.47 -3.52 3.22
CA GLU A 129 13.88 -2.51 2.32
C GLU A 129 12.38 -2.74 2.09
N HIS A 130 11.97 -4.02 1.98
CA HIS A 130 10.56 -4.38 1.79
C HIS A 130 9.69 -3.95 2.98
N ASN A 131 10.19 -4.07 4.22
CA ASN A 131 9.47 -3.61 5.41
C ASN A 131 9.38 -2.09 5.46
N LEU A 132 10.42 -1.39 5.03
CA LEU A 132 10.38 0.06 4.89
C LEU A 132 9.32 0.49 3.86
N LYS A 133 9.28 -0.16 2.69
CA LYS A 133 8.24 0.08 1.68
C LYS A 133 6.84 -0.20 2.22
N ASN A 134 6.65 -1.29 2.97
CA ASN A 134 5.38 -1.60 3.62
C ASN A 134 4.98 -0.53 4.65
N ALA A 135 5.94 -0.02 5.43
CA ALA A 135 5.69 1.08 6.37
C ALA A 135 5.27 2.37 5.62
N LEU A 136 5.94 2.71 4.51
CA LEU A 136 5.55 3.85 3.68
C LEU A 136 4.14 3.70 3.09
N ALA A 137 3.76 2.48 2.67
CA ALA A 137 2.40 2.17 2.22
C ALA A 137 1.38 2.37 3.34
N ALA A 138 1.67 1.87 4.55
CA ALA A 138 0.80 2.03 5.72
C ALA A 138 0.65 3.51 6.13
N ILE A 139 1.73 4.30 6.06
CA ILE A 139 1.68 5.75 6.28
C ILE A 139 0.78 6.43 5.24
N ALA A 140 0.93 6.07 3.96
CA ALA A 140 0.10 6.63 2.89
C ALA A 140 -1.39 6.32 3.09
N VAL A 141 -1.72 5.11 3.55
CA VAL A 141 -3.10 4.72 3.93
C VAL A 141 -3.58 5.56 5.13
N GLY A 142 -2.77 5.70 6.18
CA GLY A 142 -3.12 6.53 7.34
C GLY A 142 -3.40 7.99 6.95
N ILE A 143 -2.63 8.54 6.01
CA ILE A 143 -2.86 9.88 5.46
C ILE A 143 -4.15 9.93 4.65
N ALA A 144 -4.43 8.91 3.82
CA ALA A 144 -5.68 8.77 3.07
C ALA A 144 -6.90 8.74 4.00
N MET A 145 -6.79 8.07 5.15
CA MET A 145 -7.79 8.02 6.22
C MET A 145 -7.86 9.31 7.06
N LYS A 146 -7.03 10.31 6.77
CA LYS A 146 -6.92 11.57 7.53
C LYS A 146 -6.48 11.38 8.99
N ILE A 147 -5.82 10.28 9.31
CA ILE A 147 -5.29 10.01 10.66
C ILE A 147 -4.18 11.02 10.98
N PRO A 148 -4.10 11.56 12.22
CA PRO A 148 -2.99 12.41 12.65
C PRO A 148 -1.63 11.70 12.54
N LEU A 149 -0.58 12.43 12.15
CA LEU A 149 0.76 11.86 11.96
C LEU A 149 1.29 11.15 13.21
N GLU A 150 1.07 11.71 14.39
CA GLU A 150 1.50 11.10 15.65
C GLU A 150 0.79 9.75 15.93
N THR A 151 -0.47 9.62 15.54
CA THR A 151 -1.20 8.34 15.65
C THR A 151 -0.64 7.31 14.67
N ILE A 152 -0.35 7.72 13.44
CA ILE A 152 0.31 6.87 12.43
C ILE A 152 1.67 6.39 12.96
N LYS A 153 2.50 7.31 13.48
CA LYS A 153 3.79 7.00 14.10
C LYS A 153 3.66 5.92 15.17
N LYS A 154 2.79 6.15 16.16
CA LYS A 154 2.56 5.18 17.24
C LYS A 154 2.15 3.81 16.72
N GLY A 155 1.29 3.76 15.69
CA GLY A 155 0.86 2.52 15.07
C GLY A 155 2.02 1.76 14.40
N ILE A 156 2.86 2.44 13.63
CA ILE A 156 4.02 1.84 12.96
C ILE A 156 5.07 1.36 13.98
N GLU A 157 5.37 2.17 14.99
CA GLU A 157 6.38 1.83 16.01
C GLU A 157 5.92 0.70 16.97
N ALA A 158 4.62 0.46 17.05
CA ALA A 158 4.03 -0.62 17.85
C ALA A 158 4.09 -1.99 17.14
N ILE A 159 4.38 -2.04 15.83
CA ILE A 159 4.44 -3.29 15.07
C ILE A 159 5.55 -4.19 15.64
N LYS A 160 5.19 -5.44 15.88
CA LYS A 160 6.11 -6.51 16.26
C LYS A 160 6.30 -7.44 15.07
N PRO A 161 7.47 -8.10 14.90
CA PRO A 161 7.64 -9.16 13.92
C PRO A 161 6.56 -10.23 14.10
N VAL A 162 5.99 -10.69 13.00
CA VAL A 162 5.03 -11.81 13.02
C VAL A 162 5.83 -13.10 13.02
N HIS A 163 5.56 -14.00 13.97
CA HIS A 163 6.20 -15.32 14.06
C HIS A 163 6.06 -16.07 12.73
N GLY A 164 7.16 -16.63 12.22
CA GLY A 164 7.18 -17.33 10.92
C GLY A 164 7.31 -16.43 9.66
N ARG A 165 7.38 -15.10 9.83
CA ARG A 165 7.76 -14.17 8.76
C ARG A 165 8.95 -13.34 9.21
N LEU A 166 10.17 -13.67 8.69
CA LEU A 166 11.41 -12.92 8.93
C LEU A 166 11.96 -12.97 10.37
N GLU A 167 11.98 -14.13 11.00
CA GLU A 167 12.90 -14.42 12.09
C GLU A 167 14.22 -14.91 11.48
N PHE A 168 15.24 -14.04 11.50
CA PHE A 168 16.65 -14.38 11.34
C PHE A 168 17.34 -14.20 12.69
#